data_62264f1dfcb94ec4fcd48e9de1a06607
#
_entry.id   62264f1dfcb94ec4fcd48e9de1a06607
#
_cell.length_a   1.000
_cell.length_b   1.000
_cell.length_c   1.000
_cell.angle_alpha   90.00
_cell.angle_beta   90.00
_cell.angle_gamma   90.00
#
_symmetry.space_group_name_H-M   'P 1'
#
loop_
_entity.id
_entity.type
_entity.pdbx_description
1 polymer ?
#
loop_
_entity_poly.entity_id
_entity_poly.type
_entity_poly.pdbx_seq_one_letter_code
_entity_poly.pdbx_strand_id
1 'polypeptide(L)'
;MESNPDVAAYVRVSKDEINPENQKFALQKYFDRKKWTNITWYEDCCSGLADKRPAQENLIADIRHGDFDIVVFFSLSRFERRGILPTLLILREFDDRGITYISVTEPINTFESPYKELIISMLAAMYHIEVLQISERTKAGLARAVRDGKTLGRPKK
;
A
#
# COMPACT_ATOMS: atom_id res chain seq x y z
N MET A 1 -9.80 21.69 -22.60
CA MET A 1 -10.18 20.25 -22.64
C MET A 1 -9.31 19.58 -21.57
N GLU A 2 -9.91 19.20 -20.45
CA GLU A 2 -9.17 18.38 -19.47
C GLU A 2 -8.86 17.06 -20.16
N SER A 3 -7.59 16.74 -20.36
CA SER A 3 -7.19 15.47 -20.92
C SER A 3 -7.64 14.38 -19.96
N ASN A 4 -8.31 13.35 -20.49
CA ASN A 4 -8.67 12.18 -19.69
C ASN A 4 -7.36 11.49 -19.27
N PRO A 5 -7.06 11.39 -17.96
CA PRO A 5 -5.79 10.85 -17.48
C PRO A 5 -5.70 9.34 -17.72
N ASP A 6 -4.47 8.83 -17.83
CA ASP A 6 -4.20 7.40 -17.81
C ASP A 6 -4.22 6.90 -16.36
N VAL A 7 -5.24 6.10 -16.03
CA VAL A 7 -5.52 5.68 -14.66
C VAL A 7 -5.24 4.19 -14.46
N ALA A 8 -4.40 3.86 -13.49
CA ALA A 8 -4.24 2.51 -12.99
C ALA A 8 -5.14 2.28 -11.77
N ALA A 9 -6.03 1.31 -11.85
CA ALA A 9 -6.93 0.92 -10.78
C ALA A 9 -6.48 -0.40 -10.14
N TYR A 10 -6.11 -0.37 -8.85
CA TYR A 10 -5.69 -1.57 -8.14
C TYR A 10 -6.74 -2.04 -7.15
N VAL A 11 -7.07 -3.33 -7.23
CA VAL A 11 -7.94 -4.01 -6.27
C VAL A 11 -7.28 -5.31 -5.80
N ARG A 12 -7.46 -5.61 -4.51
CA ARG A 12 -7.03 -6.85 -3.92
C ARG A 12 -8.20 -7.54 -3.25
N VAL A 13 -8.61 -8.68 -3.79
CA VAL A 13 -9.71 -9.47 -3.26
C VAL A 13 -9.17 -10.68 -2.50
N SER A 14 -9.80 -11.00 -1.36
CA SER A 14 -9.53 -12.22 -0.60
C SER A 14 -10.63 -13.24 -0.91
N LYS A 15 -10.28 -14.53 -0.97
CA LYS A 15 -11.28 -15.61 -1.13
C LYS A 15 -12.28 -15.67 0.04
N ASP A 16 -11.88 -15.16 1.21
CA ASP A 16 -12.69 -15.15 2.43
C ASP A 16 -13.51 -13.84 2.57
N GLU A 17 -13.45 -12.96 1.59
CA GLU A 17 -14.16 -11.68 1.61
C GLU A 17 -15.62 -11.89 1.16
N ILE A 18 -16.57 -11.47 1.99
CA ILE A 18 -18.02 -11.67 1.79
C ILE A 18 -18.51 -10.99 0.48
N ASN A 19 -17.83 -9.92 0.02
CA ASN A 19 -18.17 -9.22 -1.22
C ASN A 19 -16.92 -8.62 -1.88
N PRO A 20 -16.15 -9.42 -2.62
CA PRO A 20 -14.95 -8.93 -3.32
C PRO A 20 -15.26 -7.85 -4.37
N GLU A 21 -16.47 -7.83 -4.92
CA GLU A 21 -16.91 -6.86 -5.93
C GLU A 21 -17.11 -5.45 -5.38
N ASN A 22 -17.27 -5.29 -4.06
CA ASN A 22 -17.50 -3.98 -3.45
C ASN A 22 -16.35 -2.99 -3.72
N GLN A 23 -15.11 -3.48 -3.78
CA GLN A 23 -13.95 -2.63 -4.08
C GLN A 23 -14.03 -2.10 -5.51
N LYS A 24 -14.26 -2.98 -6.49
CA LYS A 24 -14.42 -2.59 -7.89
C LYS A 24 -15.56 -1.60 -8.07
N PHE A 25 -16.71 -1.91 -7.47
CA PHE A 25 -17.88 -1.03 -7.53
C PHE A 25 -17.58 0.36 -6.98
N ALA A 26 -16.89 0.45 -5.83
CA ALA A 26 -16.53 1.72 -5.24
C ALA A 26 -15.56 2.53 -6.12
N LEU A 27 -14.55 1.87 -6.72
CA LEU A 27 -13.64 2.50 -7.66
C LEU A 27 -14.38 2.95 -8.92
N GLN A 28 -15.24 2.10 -9.50
CA GLN A 28 -15.99 2.43 -10.70
C GLN A 28 -16.89 3.66 -10.46
N LYS A 29 -17.61 3.69 -9.34
CA LYS A 29 -18.42 4.85 -8.95
C LYS A 29 -17.58 6.12 -8.80
N TYR A 30 -16.36 6.00 -8.33
CA TYR A 30 -15.41 7.12 -8.25
C TYR A 30 -15.04 7.62 -9.65
N PHE A 31 -14.68 6.72 -10.56
CA PHE A 31 -14.32 7.05 -11.95
C PHE A 31 -15.47 7.68 -12.72
N ASP A 32 -16.69 7.14 -12.59
CA ASP A 32 -17.90 7.69 -13.21
C ASP A 32 -18.14 9.15 -12.78
N ARG A 33 -17.96 9.43 -11.48
CA ARG A 33 -18.11 10.79 -10.94
C ARG A 33 -17.04 11.74 -11.49
N LYS A 34 -15.81 11.25 -11.69
CA LYS A 34 -14.70 12.01 -12.27
C LYS A 34 -14.73 12.06 -13.79
N LYS A 35 -15.62 11.28 -14.43
CA LYS A 35 -15.70 11.11 -15.88
C LYS A 35 -14.41 10.59 -16.51
N TRP A 36 -13.67 9.77 -15.77
CA TRP A 36 -12.47 9.11 -16.27
C TRP A 36 -12.84 7.83 -17.01
N THR A 37 -12.28 7.64 -18.21
CA THR A 37 -12.62 6.51 -19.08
C THR A 37 -11.42 5.65 -19.46
N ASN A 38 -10.19 6.19 -19.35
CA ASN A 38 -8.97 5.45 -19.66
C ASN A 38 -8.44 4.77 -18.39
N ILE A 39 -8.94 3.56 -18.10
CA ILE A 39 -8.68 2.87 -16.84
C ILE A 39 -8.16 1.47 -17.11
N THR A 40 -6.95 1.19 -16.61
CA THR A 40 -6.36 -0.15 -16.60
C THR A 40 -6.51 -0.77 -15.22
N TRP A 41 -7.07 -1.99 -15.16
CA TRP A 41 -7.31 -2.69 -13.91
C TRP A 41 -6.22 -3.70 -13.58
N TYR A 42 -5.75 -3.65 -12.33
CA TYR A 42 -4.82 -4.59 -11.73
C TYR A 42 -5.50 -5.29 -10.56
N GLU A 43 -5.60 -6.63 -10.64
CA GLU A 43 -6.35 -7.42 -9.68
C GLU A 43 -5.52 -8.54 -9.11
N ASP A 44 -5.30 -8.51 -7.80
CA ASP A 44 -4.73 -9.62 -7.07
C ASP A 44 -5.81 -10.39 -6.30
N CYS A 45 -5.88 -11.69 -6.54
CA CYS A 45 -6.72 -12.60 -5.77
C CYS A 45 -5.83 -13.37 -4.80
N CYS A 46 -5.86 -13.01 -3.52
CA CYS A 46 -5.03 -13.63 -2.49
C CYS A 46 -5.80 -14.73 -1.74
N SER A 47 -5.28 -15.97 -1.78
CA SER A 47 -5.69 -17.04 -0.87
C SER A 47 -4.74 -17.05 0.34
N GLY A 48 -5.28 -16.72 1.51
CA GLY A 48 -4.78 -16.87 2.88
C GLY A 48 -3.27 -16.73 3.19
N LEU A 49 -2.41 -17.55 2.68
CA LEU A 49 -1.00 -17.64 3.07
C LEU A 49 0.01 -17.20 1.99
N ALA A 50 -0.41 -17.08 0.74
CA ALA A 50 0.49 -16.67 -0.34
C ALA A 50 0.40 -15.15 -0.55
N ASP A 51 1.41 -14.42 -0.10
CA ASP A 51 1.53 -12.96 -0.27
C ASP A 51 2.10 -12.56 -1.64
N LYS A 52 1.83 -13.39 -2.67
CA LYS A 52 2.20 -13.08 -4.04
C LYS A 52 1.20 -12.11 -4.63
N ARG A 53 1.70 -11.00 -5.16
CA ARG A 53 0.90 -9.92 -5.75
C ARG A 53 1.39 -9.58 -7.16
N PRO A 54 1.23 -10.51 -8.10
CA PRO A 54 1.73 -10.30 -9.45
C PRO A 54 1.11 -9.06 -10.12
N ALA A 55 -0.16 -8.76 -9.85
CA ALA A 55 -0.79 -7.58 -10.41
C ALA A 55 -0.23 -6.27 -9.81
N GLN A 56 0.08 -6.23 -8.51
CA GLN A 56 0.76 -5.08 -7.91
C GLN A 56 2.19 -4.91 -8.46
N GLU A 57 2.91 -6.01 -8.64
CA GLU A 57 4.27 -5.98 -9.21
C GLU A 57 4.25 -5.46 -10.65
N ASN A 58 3.29 -5.92 -11.47
CA ASN A 58 3.08 -5.41 -12.83
C ASN A 58 2.70 -3.93 -12.83
N LEU A 59 1.76 -3.52 -11.98
CA LEU A 59 1.39 -2.11 -11.82
C LEU A 59 2.62 -1.23 -11.54
N ILE A 60 3.47 -1.64 -10.59
CA ILE A 60 4.68 -0.88 -10.26
C ILE A 60 5.66 -0.85 -11.44
N ALA A 61 5.77 -1.94 -12.19
CA ALA A 61 6.62 -1.99 -13.38
C ALA A 61 6.10 -1.03 -14.46
N ASP A 62 4.81 -1.03 -14.74
CA ASP A 62 4.18 -0.17 -15.76
C ASP A 62 4.25 1.32 -15.35
N ILE A 63 4.12 1.63 -14.05
CA ILE A 63 4.39 2.98 -13.54
C ILE A 63 5.83 3.40 -13.78
N ARG A 64 6.80 2.48 -13.64
CA ARG A 64 8.21 2.76 -13.92
C ARG A 64 8.48 3.03 -15.39
N HIS A 65 7.68 2.48 -16.27
CA HIS A 65 7.72 2.79 -17.72
C HIS A 65 7.08 4.13 -18.07
N GLY A 66 6.24 4.68 -17.18
CA GLY A 66 5.59 5.98 -17.41
C GLY A 66 4.22 5.85 -18.07
N ASP A 67 3.55 4.73 -17.91
CA ASP A 67 2.29 4.43 -18.61
C ASP A 67 1.06 5.07 -17.95
N PHE A 68 1.21 5.66 -16.74
CA PHE A 68 0.10 6.19 -15.96
C PHE A 68 0.37 7.56 -15.34
N ASP A 69 -0.71 8.34 -15.21
CA ASP A 69 -0.73 9.62 -14.50
C ASP A 69 -1.22 9.44 -13.05
N ILE A 70 -2.16 8.51 -12.86
CA ILE A 70 -2.90 8.36 -11.60
C ILE A 70 -3.01 6.89 -11.21
N VAL A 71 -2.76 6.59 -9.93
CA VAL A 71 -3.03 5.29 -9.31
C VAL A 71 -4.19 5.43 -8.33
N VAL A 72 -5.22 4.60 -8.47
CA VAL A 72 -6.38 4.57 -7.57
C VAL A 72 -6.51 3.20 -6.92
N PHE A 73 -6.66 3.18 -5.60
CA PHE A 73 -6.89 1.96 -4.84
C PHE A 73 -8.00 2.16 -3.80
N PHE A 74 -8.56 1.07 -3.32
CA PHE A 74 -9.67 1.12 -2.37
C PHE A 74 -9.24 1.70 -1.01
N SER A 75 -8.16 1.14 -0.42
CA SER A 75 -7.55 1.63 0.81
C SER A 75 -6.05 1.30 0.84
N LEU A 76 -5.26 1.99 1.67
CA LEU A 76 -3.83 1.70 1.85
C LEU A 76 -3.60 0.26 2.32
N SER A 77 -4.42 -0.24 3.24
CA SER A 77 -4.31 -1.60 3.77
C SER A 77 -4.62 -2.68 2.72
N ARG A 78 -5.39 -2.33 1.68
CA ARG A 78 -5.64 -3.21 0.53
C ARG A 78 -4.54 -3.10 -0.51
N PHE A 79 -3.98 -1.92 -0.67
CA PHE A 79 -2.88 -1.67 -1.58
C PHE A 79 -1.58 -2.31 -1.08
N GLU A 80 -1.19 -2.05 0.19
CA GLU A 80 0.02 -2.64 0.77
C GLU A 80 -0.26 -3.19 2.19
N ARG A 81 0.05 -4.48 2.38
CA ARG A 81 -0.22 -5.21 3.62
C ARG A 81 1.04 -5.47 4.46
N ARG A 82 2.21 -5.39 3.85
CA ARG A 82 3.48 -5.74 4.50
C ARG A 82 3.91 -4.76 5.59
N GLY A 83 3.11 -3.72 5.82
CA GLY A 83 3.33 -2.73 6.87
C GLY A 83 3.53 -1.32 6.33
N ILE A 84 3.81 -0.40 7.23
CA ILE A 84 3.86 1.03 6.92
C ILE A 84 5.09 1.38 6.08
N LEU A 85 6.24 0.76 6.33
CA LEU A 85 7.47 1.07 5.57
C LEU A 85 7.35 0.74 4.08
N PRO A 86 6.93 -0.47 3.66
CA PRO A 86 6.72 -0.75 2.25
C PRO A 86 5.72 0.21 1.60
N THR A 87 4.65 0.56 2.32
CA THR A 87 3.68 1.56 1.85
C THR A 87 4.34 2.90 1.57
N LEU A 88 5.11 3.42 2.53
CA LEU A 88 5.84 4.68 2.38
C LEU A 88 6.80 4.69 1.20
N LEU A 89 7.56 3.60 1.03
CA LEU A 89 8.53 3.50 -0.06
C LEU A 89 7.85 3.54 -1.42
N ILE A 90 6.71 2.85 -1.57
CA ILE A 90 5.95 2.86 -2.83
C ILE A 90 5.32 4.25 -3.07
N LEU A 91 4.70 4.86 -2.06
CA LEU A 91 4.10 6.18 -2.21
C LEU A 91 5.16 7.24 -2.53
N ARG A 92 6.36 7.13 -1.94
CA ARG A 92 7.47 8.01 -2.27
C ARG A 92 7.96 7.81 -3.70
N GLU A 93 8.03 6.56 -4.17
CA GLU A 93 8.36 6.27 -5.57
C GLU A 93 7.33 6.90 -6.53
N PHE A 94 6.04 6.88 -6.18
CA PHE A 94 5.00 7.55 -6.96
C PHE A 94 5.23 9.06 -6.99
N ASP A 95 5.56 9.65 -5.86
CA ASP A 95 5.88 11.08 -5.76
C ASP A 95 7.08 11.48 -6.61
N ASP A 96 8.18 10.72 -6.50
CA ASP A 96 9.42 10.99 -7.24
C ASP A 96 9.20 10.91 -8.77
N ARG A 97 8.16 10.17 -9.20
CA ARG A 97 7.76 10.03 -10.61
C ARG A 97 6.64 10.98 -11.03
N GLY A 98 6.13 11.81 -10.12
CA GLY A 98 5.01 12.70 -10.39
C GLY A 98 3.66 12.00 -10.53
N ILE A 99 3.55 10.74 -10.08
CA ILE A 99 2.30 9.97 -10.13
C ILE A 99 1.38 10.44 -8.99
N THR A 100 0.16 10.77 -9.35
CA THR A 100 -0.90 11.02 -8.39
C THR A 100 -1.44 9.71 -7.82
N TYR A 101 -1.70 9.63 -6.52
CA TYR A 101 -2.34 8.45 -5.93
C TYR A 101 -3.55 8.84 -5.07
N ILE A 102 -4.58 7.98 -5.14
CA ILE A 102 -5.88 8.22 -4.52
C ILE A 102 -6.34 6.96 -3.80
N SER A 103 -6.68 7.10 -2.52
CA SER A 103 -7.46 6.12 -1.78
C SER A 103 -8.92 6.51 -1.76
N VAL A 104 -9.81 5.58 -2.12
CA VAL A 104 -11.26 5.89 -2.19
C VAL A 104 -11.90 5.96 -0.80
N THR A 105 -11.40 5.19 0.16
CA THR A 105 -11.98 5.10 1.51
C THR A 105 -11.29 5.98 2.55
N GLU A 106 -10.08 6.44 2.24
CA GLU A 106 -9.30 7.28 3.13
C GLU A 106 -9.16 8.69 2.52
N PRO A 107 -8.98 9.74 3.32
CA PRO A 107 -8.85 11.11 2.80
C PRO A 107 -7.47 11.34 2.15
N ILE A 108 -7.02 10.38 1.33
CA ILE A 108 -5.75 10.43 0.61
C ILE A 108 -6.05 10.66 -0.86
N ASN A 109 -5.93 11.90 -1.27
CA ASN A 109 -6.07 12.32 -2.65
C ASN A 109 -4.99 13.36 -2.95
N THR A 110 -3.89 12.93 -3.58
CA THR A 110 -2.77 13.83 -3.89
C THR A 110 -3.04 14.71 -5.11
N PHE A 111 -4.12 14.45 -5.85
CA PHE A 111 -4.54 15.26 -6.99
C PHE A 111 -5.15 16.61 -6.57
N GLU A 112 -5.90 16.62 -5.46
CA GLU A 112 -6.67 17.80 -5.03
C GLU A 112 -6.28 18.30 -3.64
N SER A 113 -5.37 17.61 -2.94
CA SER A 113 -5.12 17.87 -1.53
C SER A 113 -3.78 18.56 -1.29
N PRO A 114 -3.77 19.74 -0.66
CA PRO A 114 -2.53 20.35 -0.17
C PRO A 114 -1.91 19.58 1.01
N TYR A 115 -2.58 18.52 1.49
CA TYR A 115 -2.17 17.75 2.67
C TYR A 115 -1.31 16.53 2.36
N LYS A 116 -0.83 16.37 1.13
CA LYS A 116 0.03 15.26 0.70
C LYS A 116 1.23 15.07 1.63
N GLU A 117 1.99 16.15 1.86
CA GLU A 117 3.18 16.11 2.73
C GLU A 117 2.82 15.77 4.18
N LEU A 118 1.68 16.25 4.66
CA LEU A 118 1.19 15.90 5.99
C LEU A 118 0.88 14.41 6.11
N ILE A 119 0.22 13.83 5.13
CA ILE A 119 -0.11 12.39 5.10
C ILE A 119 1.17 11.56 5.09
N ILE A 120 2.14 11.90 4.24
CA ILE A 120 3.44 11.21 4.18
C ILE A 120 4.18 11.34 5.52
N SER A 121 4.16 12.52 6.13
CA SER A 121 4.78 12.77 7.44
C SER A 121 4.11 11.95 8.55
N MET A 122 2.78 11.84 8.54
CA MET A 122 2.05 10.97 9.49
C MET A 122 2.41 9.50 9.32
N LEU A 123 2.46 9.01 8.08
CA LEU A 123 2.85 7.61 7.80
C LEU A 123 4.29 7.36 8.25
N ALA A 124 5.21 8.30 8.03
CA ALA A 124 6.59 8.20 8.50
C ALA A 124 6.69 8.17 10.03
N ALA A 125 5.90 8.99 10.73
CA ALA A 125 5.82 9.00 12.19
C ALA A 125 5.27 7.67 12.73
N MET A 126 4.21 7.13 12.10
CA MET A 126 3.65 5.82 12.46
C MET A 126 4.66 4.69 12.24
N TYR A 127 5.44 4.72 11.15
CA TYR A 127 6.53 3.79 10.92
C TYR A 127 7.58 3.84 12.04
N HIS A 128 7.96 5.04 12.46
CA HIS A 128 8.92 5.21 13.56
C HIS A 128 8.41 4.57 14.87
N ILE A 129 7.14 4.77 15.18
CA ILE A 129 6.49 4.14 16.35
C ILE A 129 6.50 2.60 16.22
N GLU A 130 6.19 2.07 15.04
CA GLU A 130 6.22 0.62 14.78
C GLU A 130 7.61 0.03 15.01
N VAL A 131 8.67 0.69 14.52
CA VAL A 131 10.07 0.29 14.72
C VAL A 131 10.43 0.26 16.21
N LEU A 132 10.04 1.28 16.97
CA LEU A 132 10.26 1.32 18.41
C LEU A 132 9.57 0.16 19.13
N GLN A 133 8.31 -0.13 18.79
CA GLN A 133 7.55 -1.24 19.37
C GLN A 133 8.19 -2.60 19.06
N ILE A 134 8.67 -2.81 17.82
CA ILE A 134 9.38 -4.04 17.43
C ILE A 134 10.67 -4.17 18.25
N SER A 135 11.43 -3.08 18.41
CA SER A 135 12.65 -3.06 19.23
C SER A 135 12.38 -3.45 20.68
N GLU A 136 11.33 -2.87 21.29
CA GLU A 136 10.96 -3.17 22.67
C GLU A 136 10.51 -4.62 22.84
N ARG A 137 9.69 -5.14 21.92
CA ARG A 137 9.28 -6.57 21.95
C ARG A 137 10.48 -7.49 21.81
N THR A 138 11.43 -7.16 20.93
CA THR A 138 12.65 -7.94 20.74
C THR A 138 13.50 -7.94 22.01
N LYS A 139 13.73 -6.77 22.63
CA LYS A 139 14.48 -6.66 23.89
C LYS A 139 13.81 -7.45 25.02
N ALA A 140 12.48 -7.35 25.15
CA ALA A 140 11.74 -8.11 26.16
C ALA A 140 11.81 -9.63 25.91
N GLY A 141 11.74 -10.05 24.63
CA GLY A 141 11.89 -11.46 24.25
C GLY A 141 13.29 -11.99 24.55
N LEU A 142 14.34 -11.22 24.26
CA LEU A 142 15.72 -11.57 24.60
C LEU A 142 15.94 -11.66 26.11
N ALA A 143 15.44 -10.70 26.88
CA ALA A 143 15.52 -10.70 28.33
C ALA A 143 14.83 -11.94 28.94
N ARG A 144 13.65 -12.32 28.39
CA ARG A 144 12.95 -13.56 28.79
C ARG A 144 13.82 -14.78 28.48
N ALA A 145 14.38 -14.89 27.28
CA ALA A 145 15.20 -16.02 26.87
C ALA A 145 16.43 -16.20 27.79
N VAL A 146 17.11 -15.09 28.17
CA VAL A 146 18.22 -15.11 29.12
C VAL A 146 17.76 -15.58 30.49
N ARG A 147 16.65 -15.08 31.01
CA ARG A 147 16.07 -15.52 32.28
C ARG A 147 15.72 -17.01 32.30
N ASP A 148 15.26 -17.53 31.15
CA ASP A 148 14.92 -18.94 30.97
C ASP A 148 16.18 -19.81 30.67
N GLY A 149 17.39 -19.27 30.88
CA GLY A 149 18.69 -19.99 30.78
C GLY A 149 19.19 -20.21 29.34
N LYS A 150 18.61 -19.57 28.33
CA LYS A 150 19.06 -19.69 26.94
C LYS A 150 20.29 -18.80 26.69
N THR A 151 21.31 -19.38 26.11
CA THR A 151 22.50 -18.61 25.63
C THR A 151 22.16 -17.92 24.33
N LEU A 152 22.30 -16.59 24.29
CA LEU A 152 22.09 -15.80 23.08
C LEU A 152 23.36 -15.75 22.22
N GLY A 153 23.21 -15.74 20.91
CA GLY A 153 24.27 -15.61 19.94
C GLY A 153 24.51 -16.88 19.12
N ARG A 154 25.56 -16.83 18.29
CA ARG A 154 25.95 -17.97 17.44
C ARG A 154 26.46 -19.12 18.30
N PRO A 155 26.00 -20.37 18.11
CA PRO A 155 26.54 -21.53 18.79
C PRO A 155 28.05 -21.59 18.61
N LYS A 156 28.81 -21.81 19.71
CA LYS A 156 30.24 -22.11 19.60
C LYS A 156 30.38 -23.45 18.87
N LYS A 157 31.23 -23.48 17.83
CA LYS A 157 31.63 -24.73 17.17
C LYS A 157 32.46 -25.56 18.12
#